data_01d78b4d19efbf8a64e6cfaa7f36447b
#
_entry.id   01d78b4d19efbf8a64e6cfaa7f36447b
#
_cell.length_a   1.000
_cell.length_b   1.000
_cell.length_c   1.000
_cell.angle_alpha   90.00
_cell.angle_beta   90.00
_cell.angle_gamma   90.00
#
_symmetry.space_group_name_H-M   'P 1'
#
loop_
_entity.id
_entity.type
_entity.pdbx_description
1 polymer ?
#
loop_
_entity_poly.entity_id
_entity_poly.type
_entity_poly.pdbx_seq_one_letter_code
_entity_poly.pdbx_strand_id
1 'polypeptide(L)'
;MIRLGTFVVVMVLSVGSVGWSKADEAGPDWMPIQQVIEKALKSGYTQITKVEADDGRWEGEGIKNGQKMEFRADPKTGEIISEKVDH
;
A
#
# COMPACT_ATOMS: atom_id res chain seq x y z
N MET A 1 31.59 11.43 23.17
CA MET A 1 31.18 11.16 22.85
C MET A 1 30.28 10.79 22.47
N ILE A 2 30.52 10.85 22.33
CA ILE A 2 29.78 10.46 21.90
C ILE A 2 28.94 10.25 21.49
N ARG A 3 28.95 10.08 21.34
CA ARG A 3 28.16 9.70 20.79
C ARG A 3 27.29 9.39 20.47
N LEU A 4 27.41 9.33 20.38
CA LEU A 4 26.54 9.00 19.97
C LEU A 4 25.74 8.64 19.51
N GLY A 5 26.05 8.69 19.60
CA GLY A 5 25.31 8.09 19.18
C GLY A 5 24.56 7.77 18.86
N THR A 6 24.75 7.65 18.91
CA THR A 6 23.95 7.21 18.57
C THR A 6 23.02 6.96 18.24
N PHE A 7 23.15 6.94 18.28
CA PHE A 7 22.17 6.47 18.04
C PHE A 7 21.26 6.38 17.60
N VAL A 8 21.52 6.49 17.51
CA VAL A 8 20.55 6.26 17.13
C VAL A 8 19.81 5.83 16.67
N VAL A 9 20.22 5.54 16.63
CA VAL A 9 19.46 4.94 16.20
C VAL A 9 18.57 4.59 16.05
N VAL A 10 18.87 4.55 16.19
CA VAL A 10 17.95 4.01 16.10
C VAL A 10 16.95 3.93 15.82
N MET A 11 17.10 3.96 15.68
CA MET A 11 16.17 3.64 15.43
C MET A 11 15.39 3.50 14.87
N VAL A 12 15.63 3.39 14.37
CA VAL A 12 14.85 3.03 13.79
C VAL A 12 14.30 2.30 13.72
N LEU A 13 14.61 1.96 13.87
CA LEU A 13 13.98 1.12 13.86
C LEU A 13 12.99 0.93 14.16
N SER A 14 13.31 0.96 14.31
CA SER A 14 12.25 0.66 14.76
C SER A 14 11.20 1.04 14.17
N VAL A 15 11.12 1.34 13.75
CA VAL A 15 10.15 1.61 13.24
C VAL A 15 9.55 0.87 12.48
N GLY A 16 9.86 0.60 12.11
CA GLY A 16 9.28 -0.02 11.38
C GLY A 16 8.57 -0.98 11.59
N SER A 17 8.78 -1.57 11.92
CA SER A 17 8.21 -2.67 12.08
C SER A 17 6.93 -2.61 12.55
N VAL A 18 6.63 -1.74 13.05
CA VAL A 18 5.60 -1.53 13.63
C VAL A 18 4.34 -1.94 13.14
N GLY A 19 3.53 -1.31 12.64
CA GLY A 19 2.23 -1.69 12.24
C GLY A 19 2.16 -2.68 11.14
N TRP A 20 3.25 -2.92 10.50
CA TRP A 20 3.26 -3.85 9.40
C TRP A 20 3.01 -5.27 9.81
N SER A 21 3.33 -5.61 11.01
CA SER A 21 3.20 -6.99 11.43
C SER A 21 1.76 -7.44 11.50
N LYS A 22 0.81 -6.53 11.43
CA LYS A 22 -0.58 -6.90 11.48
C LYS A 22 -1.23 -7.05 10.15
N ALA A 23 -0.61 -6.53 9.12
CA ALA A 23 -1.16 -6.64 7.79
C ALA A 23 -0.74 -7.95 7.17
N ASP A 24 -1.50 -8.43 6.23
CA ASP A 24 -1.09 -9.55 5.44
C ASP A 24 0.15 -9.14 4.67
N GLU A 25 0.97 -10.10 4.36
CA GLU A 25 2.19 -9.83 3.62
C GLU A 25 2.00 -10.15 2.16
N ALA A 26 2.57 -9.33 1.32
CA ALA A 26 2.59 -9.60 -0.11
C ALA A 26 3.46 -10.83 -0.35
N GLY A 27 3.02 -11.68 -1.25
CA GLY A 27 3.80 -12.84 -1.62
C GLY A 27 5.01 -12.45 -2.43
N PRO A 28 5.97 -13.37 -2.59
CA PRO A 28 7.21 -13.04 -3.28
C PRO A 28 7.03 -12.76 -4.77
N ASP A 29 5.94 -13.23 -5.35
CA ASP A 29 5.69 -13.02 -6.77
C ASP A 29 4.60 -11.99 -7.02
N TRP A 30 4.23 -11.22 -6.01
CA TRP A 30 3.24 -10.16 -6.18
C TRP A 30 3.86 -8.96 -6.88
N MET A 31 3.04 -8.25 -7.63
CA MET A 31 3.48 -7.00 -8.24
C MET A 31 3.88 -6.01 -7.13
N PRO A 32 4.99 -5.29 -7.29
CA PRO A 32 5.37 -4.30 -6.29
C PRO A 32 4.31 -3.22 -6.11
N ILE A 33 4.18 -2.75 -4.90
CA ILE A 33 3.14 -1.79 -4.55
C ILE A 33 3.18 -0.52 -5.41
N GLN A 34 4.37 -0.05 -5.78
CA GLN A 34 4.46 1.14 -6.62
C GLN A 34 3.83 0.93 -7.98
N GLN A 35 3.95 -0.27 -8.51
CA GLN A 35 3.35 -0.57 -9.81
C GLN A 35 1.84 -0.68 -9.71
N VAL A 36 1.34 -1.19 -8.60
CA VAL A 36 -0.10 -1.23 -8.36
C VAL A 36 -0.65 0.19 -8.31
N ILE A 37 0.03 1.07 -7.62
CA ILE A 37 -0.37 2.48 -7.54
C ILE A 37 -0.40 3.11 -8.93
N GLU A 38 0.63 2.86 -9.73
CA GLU A 38 0.69 3.41 -11.07
C GLU A 38 -0.45 2.92 -11.94
N LYS A 39 -0.77 1.64 -11.84
CA LYS A 39 -1.88 1.10 -12.61
C LYS A 39 -3.21 1.70 -12.18
N ALA A 40 -3.41 1.89 -10.89
CA ALA A 40 -4.63 2.50 -10.41
C ALA A 40 -4.75 3.93 -10.94
N LEU A 41 -3.65 4.68 -10.90
CA LEU A 41 -3.69 6.04 -11.43
C LEU A 41 -4.01 6.05 -12.91
N LYS A 42 -3.48 5.09 -13.67
CA LYS A 42 -3.78 5.00 -15.09
C LYS A 42 -5.21 4.58 -15.37
N SER A 43 -5.85 3.93 -14.41
CA SER A 43 -7.22 3.48 -14.59
C SER A 43 -8.25 4.54 -14.25
N GLY A 44 -7.80 5.74 -13.85
CA GLY A 44 -8.71 6.84 -13.62
C GLY A 44 -8.67 7.44 -12.24
N TYR A 45 -7.87 6.88 -11.34
CA TYR A 45 -7.73 7.46 -10.02
C TYR A 45 -6.89 8.72 -10.12
N THR A 46 -7.32 9.77 -9.43
CA THR A 46 -6.57 11.01 -9.41
C THR A 46 -5.66 11.07 -8.18
N GLN A 47 -5.93 10.23 -7.21
CA GLN A 47 -5.15 10.19 -5.98
C GLN A 47 -5.31 8.81 -5.35
N ILE A 48 -4.21 8.25 -4.87
CA ILE A 48 -4.25 7.00 -4.13
C ILE A 48 -3.82 7.32 -2.70
N THR A 49 -4.67 7.00 -1.74
CA THR A 49 -4.41 7.34 -0.36
C THR A 49 -3.98 6.16 0.50
N LYS A 50 -4.15 4.94 -0.01
CA LYS A 50 -3.81 3.77 0.77
C LYS A 50 -3.70 2.57 -0.15
N VAL A 51 -2.72 1.72 0.07
CA VAL A 51 -2.65 0.40 -0.56
C VAL A 51 -2.02 -0.55 0.44
N GLU A 52 -2.60 -1.70 0.62
CA GLU A 52 -2.06 -2.70 1.52
C GLU A 52 -2.40 -4.10 1.03
N ALA A 53 -1.62 -5.06 1.47
CA ALA A 53 -1.91 -6.46 1.17
C ALA A 53 -2.97 -6.94 2.15
N ASP A 54 -4.02 -7.54 1.65
CA ASP A 54 -5.11 -7.99 2.49
C ASP A 54 -5.85 -9.12 1.81
N ASP A 55 -5.97 -10.23 2.52
CA ASP A 55 -6.78 -11.34 2.07
C ASP A 55 -6.39 -11.85 0.68
N GLY A 56 -5.10 -11.97 0.45
CA GLY A 56 -4.58 -12.56 -0.78
C GLY A 56 -4.57 -11.65 -1.97
N ARG A 57 -4.70 -10.34 -1.80
CA ARG A 57 -4.71 -9.40 -2.90
C ARG A 57 -4.32 -8.02 -2.41
N TRP A 58 -4.13 -7.10 -3.35
CA TRP A 58 -3.92 -5.72 -3.01
C TRP A 58 -5.27 -5.04 -2.78
N GLU A 59 -5.36 -4.25 -1.73
CA GLU A 59 -6.55 -3.49 -1.41
C GLU A 59 -6.16 -2.04 -1.27
N GLY A 60 -6.93 -1.14 -1.87
CA GLY A 60 -6.56 0.26 -1.88
C GLY A 60 -7.73 1.19 -1.76
N GLU A 61 -7.41 2.45 -1.50
CA GLU A 61 -8.37 3.54 -1.44
C GLU A 61 -7.81 4.72 -2.21
N GLY A 62 -8.69 5.45 -2.85
CA GLY A 62 -8.28 6.62 -3.60
C GLY A 62 -9.48 7.40 -4.07
N ILE A 63 -9.19 8.43 -4.86
CA ILE A 63 -10.22 9.30 -5.40
C ILE A 63 -10.33 9.04 -6.90
N LYS A 64 -11.54 8.82 -7.36
CA LYS A 64 -11.82 8.60 -8.77
C LYS A 64 -13.10 9.33 -9.10
N ASN A 65 -13.06 10.20 -10.12
CA ASN A 65 -14.22 11.01 -10.50
C ASN A 65 -14.78 11.80 -9.31
N GLY A 66 -13.88 12.30 -8.47
CA GLY A 66 -14.29 13.09 -7.32
C GLY A 66 -14.88 12.31 -6.16
N GLN A 67 -14.89 10.98 -6.25
CA GLN A 67 -15.45 10.14 -5.21
C GLN A 67 -14.38 9.31 -4.54
N LYS A 68 -14.54 9.11 -3.24
CA LYS A 68 -13.67 8.22 -2.50
C LYS A 68 -14.06 6.79 -2.82
N MET A 69 -13.10 6.03 -3.28
CA MET A 69 -13.34 4.66 -3.74
C MET A 69 -12.45 3.69 -3.00
N GLU A 70 -12.93 2.48 -2.87
CA GLU A 70 -12.18 1.36 -2.38
C GLU A 70 -12.02 0.37 -3.53
N PHE A 71 -10.83 -0.16 -3.73
CA PHE A 71 -10.63 -1.10 -4.82
C PHE A 71 -9.81 -2.30 -4.37
N ARG A 72 -9.91 -3.36 -5.14
CA ARG A 72 -9.08 -4.53 -4.96
C ARG A 72 -8.39 -4.82 -6.27
N ALA A 73 -7.14 -5.23 -6.20
CA ALA A 73 -6.34 -5.49 -7.39
C ALA A 73 -5.70 -6.85 -7.32
N ASP A 74 -5.57 -7.46 -8.48
CA ASP A 74 -4.92 -8.76 -8.61
C ASP A 74 -3.49 -8.65 -8.09
N PRO A 75 -3.06 -9.57 -7.22
CA PRO A 75 -1.74 -9.45 -6.62
C PRO A 75 -0.60 -9.58 -7.61
N LYS A 76 -0.79 -10.30 -8.70
CA LYS A 76 0.29 -10.53 -9.65
C LYS A 76 0.29 -9.55 -10.80
N THR A 77 -0.88 -9.17 -11.29
CA THR A 77 -0.98 -8.29 -12.44
C THR A 77 -1.27 -6.85 -12.08
N GLY A 78 -1.78 -6.61 -10.89
CA GLY A 78 -2.15 -5.27 -10.47
C GLY A 78 -3.43 -4.76 -11.08
N GLU A 79 -4.14 -5.61 -11.83
CA GLU A 79 -5.39 -5.18 -12.44
C GLU A 79 -6.47 -5.00 -11.39
N ILE A 80 -7.24 -3.95 -11.51
CA ILE A 80 -8.34 -3.71 -10.61
C ILE A 80 -9.45 -4.72 -10.89
N ILE A 81 -9.80 -5.50 -9.89
CA ILE A 81 -10.79 -6.56 -10.03
C ILE A 81 -12.11 -6.22 -9.37
N SER A 82 -12.13 -5.21 -8.51
CA SER A 82 -13.40 -4.72 -7.97
C SER A 82 -13.21 -3.30 -7.45
N GLU A 83 -14.28 -2.54 -7.49
CA GLU A 83 -14.30 -1.17 -7.00
C GLU A 83 -15.65 -0.88 -6.38
N LYS A 84 -15.67 -0.04 -5.37
CA LYS A 84 -16.93 0.45 -4.81
C LYS A 84 -16.70 1.80 -4.18
N VAL A 85 -17.78 2.58 -4.09
CA VAL A 85 -17.72 3.86 -3.41
C VAL A 85 -17.53 3.60 -1.92
N ASP A 86 -16.62 4.34 -1.33
CA ASP A 86 -16.31 4.21 0.09
C ASP A 86 -17.07 5.29 0.85
N HIS A 87 -18.14 4.89 1.50
CA HIS A 87 -18.94 5.81 2.29
C HIS A 87 -18.38 5.96 3.73
#